data_d553aa53bb3738f68fa038013c61484e
#
_entry.id   d553aa53bb3738f68fa038013c61484e
#
_cell.length_a   1.000
_cell.length_b   1.000
_cell.length_c   1.000
_cell.angle_alpha   90.00
_cell.angle_beta   90.00
_cell.angle_gamma   90.00
#
_symmetry.space_group_name_H-M   'P 1'
#
loop_
_entity.id
_entity.type
_entity.pdbx_description
1 polymer ?
#
loop_
_entity_poly.entity_id
_entity_poly.type
_entity_poly.pdbx_seq_one_letter_code
_entity_poly.pdbx_strand_id
1 'polypeptide(L)'
;MKKLLLIIVFTLISCSNEQELIDISLALDWYPNSNHAGIYYGIDNGYFEENDINVDVYTPSDPASILQTVASGRDEFGISYQPDLLLARSEGIPVVAVHSIVKTPLNSIMTLGDSGIDNPSKLKNKTIGYPGIPLNIGILSSILEEQDLTIDDVELVDVGFDLVPALLSERVDAIIGAFWSHESILIELEGREVNILKFEEWG
;
A
#
# COMPACT_ATOMS: atom_id res chain seq x y z
N MET A 1 -28.54 -31.02 -72.25
CA MET A 1 -29.13 -30.54 -71.01
C MET A 1 -28.03 -30.47 -69.95
N LYS A 2 -27.45 -29.30 -69.72
CA LYS A 2 -26.41 -29.07 -68.71
C LYS A 2 -27.06 -28.64 -67.40
N LYS A 3 -26.98 -29.45 -66.34
CA LYS A 3 -27.47 -29.13 -65.03
C LYS A 3 -26.43 -28.19 -64.36
N LEU A 4 -26.84 -26.96 -64.10
CA LEU A 4 -26.05 -25.95 -63.36
C LEU A 4 -26.23 -26.24 -61.88
N LEU A 5 -25.16 -26.69 -61.19
CA LEU A 5 -25.13 -26.93 -59.76
C LEU A 5 -24.80 -25.63 -59.07
N LEU A 6 -25.80 -25.03 -58.43
CA LEU A 6 -25.63 -23.77 -57.66
C LEU A 6 -25.09 -24.14 -56.29
N ILE A 7 -23.80 -23.88 -56.01
CA ILE A 7 -23.18 -24.05 -54.70
C ILE A 7 -23.43 -22.74 -53.91
N ILE A 8 -24.33 -22.79 -52.94
CA ILE A 8 -24.56 -21.71 -51.96
C ILE A 8 -23.48 -21.85 -50.88
N VAL A 9 -22.46 -20.99 -50.93
CA VAL A 9 -21.49 -20.87 -49.87
C VAL A 9 -22.11 -20.03 -48.74
N PHE A 10 -22.52 -20.68 -47.63
CA PHE A 10 -22.88 -20.00 -46.40
C PHE A 10 -21.60 -19.51 -45.73
N THR A 11 -21.24 -18.25 -45.88
CA THR A 11 -20.27 -17.58 -45.03
C THR A 11 -20.88 -17.37 -43.67
N LEU A 12 -20.49 -18.21 -42.71
CA LEU A 12 -20.72 -17.98 -41.30
C LEU A 12 -19.87 -16.74 -40.91
N ILE A 13 -20.53 -15.57 -40.89
CA ILE A 13 -19.98 -14.41 -40.24
C ILE A 13 -20.10 -14.72 -38.72
N SER A 14 -19.02 -15.28 -38.15
CA SER A 14 -18.83 -15.34 -36.72
C SER A 14 -18.62 -13.87 -36.27
N CYS A 15 -19.67 -13.22 -35.84
CA CYS A 15 -19.51 -12.04 -35.00
C CYS A 15 -18.90 -12.55 -33.68
N SER A 16 -17.58 -12.48 -33.54
CA SER A 16 -16.98 -12.42 -32.24
C SER A 16 -17.49 -11.08 -31.63
N ASN A 17 -18.43 -11.17 -30.72
CA ASN A 17 -18.65 -10.08 -29.78
C ASN A 17 -17.34 -9.98 -28.99
N GLU A 18 -16.43 -9.13 -29.40
CA GLU A 18 -15.37 -8.67 -28.50
C GLU A 18 -16.12 -7.93 -27.38
N GLN A 19 -16.22 -8.57 -26.24
CA GLN A 19 -16.81 -8.00 -25.05
C GLN A 19 -15.89 -6.86 -24.64
N GLU A 20 -16.41 -5.64 -24.63
CA GLU A 20 -15.66 -4.43 -24.27
C GLU A 20 -15.44 -4.48 -22.75
N LEU A 21 -14.19 -4.66 -22.33
CA LEU A 21 -13.83 -4.66 -20.91
C LEU A 21 -13.90 -3.23 -20.37
N ILE A 22 -14.28 -3.11 -19.11
CA ILE A 22 -14.23 -1.85 -18.37
C ILE A 22 -12.82 -1.71 -17.80
N ASP A 23 -12.07 -0.73 -18.27
CA ASP A 23 -10.76 -0.40 -17.73
C ASP A 23 -10.89 0.24 -16.36
N ILE A 24 -10.15 -0.29 -15.38
CA ILE A 24 -10.10 0.21 -14.01
C ILE A 24 -8.64 0.38 -13.60
N SER A 25 -8.27 1.56 -13.13
CA SER A 25 -7.00 1.82 -12.48
C SER A 25 -7.11 1.61 -10.97
N LEU A 26 -6.14 0.91 -10.40
CA LEU A 26 -6.00 0.66 -8.97
C LEU A 26 -4.62 1.08 -8.47
N ALA A 27 -4.57 2.18 -7.72
CA ALA A 27 -3.35 2.64 -7.07
C ALA A 27 -3.08 1.84 -5.79
N LEU A 28 -1.90 1.21 -5.70
CA LEU A 28 -1.45 0.53 -4.49
C LEU A 28 -0.92 1.53 -3.47
N ASP A 29 -1.02 1.20 -2.18
CA ASP A 29 -0.47 1.98 -1.07
C ASP A 29 1.05 1.83 -0.93
N TRP A 30 1.62 0.74 -1.43
CA TRP A 30 3.02 0.38 -1.34
C TRP A 30 3.45 -0.46 -2.54
N TYR A 31 4.74 -0.83 -2.59
CA TYR A 31 5.20 -1.87 -3.52
C TYR A 31 4.38 -3.15 -3.35
N PRO A 32 4.18 -3.94 -4.43
CA PRO A 32 3.48 -5.21 -4.35
C PRO A 32 4.01 -6.08 -3.21
N ASN A 33 3.09 -6.52 -2.34
CA ASN A 33 3.41 -7.33 -1.16
C ASN A 33 2.26 -8.30 -0.83
N SER A 34 2.39 -9.06 0.25
CA SER A 34 1.42 -10.08 0.66
C SER A 34 -0.01 -9.55 0.88
N ASN A 35 -0.18 -8.27 1.23
CA ASN A 35 -1.52 -7.68 1.42
C ASN A 35 -2.26 -7.54 0.10
N HIS A 36 -1.55 -7.43 -1.03
CA HIS A 36 -2.11 -7.34 -2.38
C HIS A 36 -2.32 -8.71 -3.06
N ALA A 37 -1.99 -9.81 -2.38
CA ALA A 37 -2.02 -11.16 -2.97
C ALA A 37 -3.39 -11.51 -3.58
N GLY A 38 -4.51 -11.10 -2.96
CA GLY A 38 -5.86 -11.34 -3.48
C GLY A 38 -6.13 -10.64 -4.81
N ILE A 39 -5.58 -9.45 -5.01
CA ILE A 39 -5.72 -8.66 -6.25
C ILE A 39 -4.97 -9.37 -7.38
N TYR A 40 -3.69 -9.67 -7.18
CA TYR A 40 -2.86 -10.36 -8.17
C TYR A 40 -3.37 -11.77 -8.48
N TYR A 41 -3.83 -12.49 -7.45
CA TYR A 41 -4.46 -13.80 -7.66
C TYR A 41 -5.71 -13.69 -8.52
N GLY A 42 -6.52 -12.66 -8.33
CA GLY A 42 -7.70 -12.40 -9.16
C GLY A 42 -7.35 -12.10 -10.62
N ILE A 43 -6.28 -11.32 -10.85
CA ILE A 43 -5.76 -11.03 -12.19
C ILE A 43 -5.22 -12.30 -12.85
N ASP A 44 -4.32 -13.02 -12.18
CA ASP A 44 -3.65 -14.21 -12.73
C ASP A 44 -4.64 -15.34 -13.07
N ASN A 45 -5.78 -15.40 -12.40
CA ASN A 45 -6.82 -16.41 -12.66
C ASN A 45 -7.98 -15.89 -13.54
N GLY A 46 -7.88 -14.68 -14.09
CA GLY A 46 -8.88 -14.13 -15.01
C GLY A 46 -10.20 -13.74 -14.37
N TYR A 47 -10.28 -13.62 -13.04
CA TYR A 47 -11.55 -13.33 -12.34
C TYR A 47 -12.09 -11.93 -12.65
N PHE A 48 -11.24 -11.00 -12.99
CA PHE A 48 -11.66 -9.66 -13.41
C PHE A 48 -12.21 -9.71 -14.84
N GLU A 49 -11.51 -10.35 -15.77
CA GLU A 49 -11.95 -10.49 -17.16
C GLU A 49 -13.25 -11.28 -17.28
N GLU A 50 -13.46 -12.32 -16.43
CA GLU A 50 -14.73 -13.05 -16.35
C GLU A 50 -15.92 -12.14 -15.95
N ASN A 51 -15.65 -10.98 -15.35
CA ASN A 51 -16.62 -9.96 -14.98
C ASN A 51 -16.52 -8.69 -15.84
N ASP A 52 -15.95 -8.80 -17.04
CA ASP A 52 -15.82 -7.71 -18.01
C ASP A 52 -14.96 -6.54 -17.51
N ILE A 53 -14.00 -6.79 -16.63
CA ILE A 53 -13.11 -5.81 -16.03
C ILE A 53 -11.66 -6.08 -16.46
N ASN A 54 -10.97 -5.03 -16.90
CA ASN A 54 -9.52 -5.00 -17.07
C ASN A 54 -8.94 -4.10 -15.97
N VAL A 55 -8.07 -4.65 -15.10
CA VAL A 55 -7.50 -3.92 -13.96
C VAL A 55 -6.06 -3.56 -14.25
N ASP A 56 -5.76 -2.27 -14.28
CA ASP A 56 -4.39 -1.74 -14.30
C ASP A 56 -3.94 -1.41 -12.87
N VAL A 57 -3.02 -2.21 -12.33
CA VAL A 57 -2.50 -2.08 -10.97
C VAL A 57 -1.13 -1.43 -11.00
N TYR A 58 -0.96 -0.34 -10.27
CA TYR A 58 0.31 0.37 -10.23
C TYR A 58 0.66 0.89 -8.83
N THR A 59 1.96 1.11 -8.60
CA THR A 59 2.45 1.81 -7.39
C THR A 59 2.66 3.27 -7.73
N PRO A 60 2.00 4.23 -7.07
CA PRO A 60 2.21 5.66 -7.30
C PRO A 60 3.63 6.07 -6.89
N SER A 61 4.15 7.14 -7.48
CA SER A 61 5.46 7.68 -7.13
C SER A 61 5.50 8.34 -5.74
N ASP A 62 4.34 8.74 -5.24
CA ASP A 62 4.16 9.35 -3.92
C ASP A 62 3.02 8.64 -3.19
N PRO A 63 3.30 7.93 -2.07
CA PRO A 63 2.30 7.18 -1.32
C PRO A 63 1.23 8.08 -0.67
N ALA A 64 1.50 9.37 -0.47
CA ALA A 64 0.54 10.32 0.10
C ALA A 64 -0.51 10.80 -0.92
N SER A 65 -0.35 10.51 -2.22
CA SER A 65 -1.21 11.07 -3.28
C SER A 65 -2.48 10.27 -3.58
N ILE A 66 -2.63 9.05 -3.06
CA ILE A 66 -3.66 8.08 -3.47
C ILE A 66 -5.09 8.62 -3.34
N LEU A 67 -5.44 9.20 -2.19
CA LEU A 67 -6.80 9.71 -1.98
C LEU A 67 -7.13 10.89 -2.90
N GLN A 68 -6.13 11.70 -3.27
CA GLN A 68 -6.30 12.81 -4.21
C GLN A 68 -6.49 12.30 -5.63
N THR A 69 -5.77 11.25 -6.06
CA THR A 69 -5.92 10.69 -7.41
C THR A 69 -7.29 10.07 -7.59
N VAL A 70 -7.80 9.34 -6.59
CA VAL A 70 -9.16 8.78 -6.57
C VAL A 70 -10.20 9.91 -6.54
N ALA A 71 -10.04 10.90 -5.66
CA ALA A 71 -10.99 12.01 -5.54
C ALA A 71 -11.10 12.85 -6.81
N SER A 72 -10.01 12.96 -7.58
CA SER A 72 -10.00 13.69 -8.86
C SER A 72 -10.53 12.86 -10.04
N GLY A 73 -10.83 11.58 -9.84
CA GLY A 73 -11.25 10.66 -10.91
C GLY A 73 -10.12 10.26 -11.84
N ARG A 74 -8.87 10.40 -11.41
CA ARG A 74 -7.70 9.88 -12.13
C ARG A 74 -7.57 8.37 -11.97
N ASP A 75 -7.90 7.88 -10.77
CA ASP A 75 -7.98 6.46 -10.46
C ASP A 75 -9.40 6.11 -10.03
N GLU A 76 -9.90 4.93 -10.42
CA GLU A 76 -11.18 4.41 -9.97
C GLU A 76 -11.09 3.90 -8.53
N PHE A 77 -9.96 3.29 -8.18
CA PHE A 77 -9.71 2.74 -6.85
C PHE A 77 -8.31 3.05 -6.35
N GLY A 78 -8.16 3.05 -5.03
CA GLY A 78 -6.88 3.15 -4.37
C GLY A 78 -6.88 2.43 -3.04
N ILE A 79 -5.75 1.85 -2.65
CA ILE A 79 -5.57 1.28 -1.32
C ILE A 79 -5.10 2.39 -0.40
N SER A 80 -5.77 2.52 0.73
CA SER A 80 -5.46 3.54 1.74
C SER A 80 -5.81 3.01 3.14
N TYR A 81 -5.59 3.84 4.14
CA TYR A 81 -5.77 3.48 5.54
C TYR A 81 -6.98 4.17 6.15
N GLN A 82 -7.59 3.54 7.14
CA GLN A 82 -8.77 4.10 7.81
C GLN A 82 -8.55 5.53 8.33
N PRO A 83 -7.44 5.86 9.03
CA PRO A 83 -7.23 7.22 9.51
C PRO A 83 -7.10 8.25 8.39
N ASP A 84 -6.39 7.93 7.29
CA ASP A 84 -6.26 8.82 6.13
C ASP A 84 -7.61 9.08 5.46
N LEU A 85 -8.44 8.03 5.32
CA LEU A 85 -9.78 8.17 4.80
C LEU A 85 -10.65 9.07 5.68
N LEU A 86 -10.60 8.90 7.01
CA LEU A 86 -11.36 9.73 7.95
C LEU A 86 -10.93 11.19 7.88
N LEU A 87 -9.62 11.45 7.82
CA LEU A 87 -9.07 12.79 7.67
C LEU A 87 -9.52 13.42 6.34
N ALA A 88 -9.35 12.72 5.22
CA ALA A 88 -9.78 13.19 3.90
C ALA A 88 -11.30 13.53 3.88
N ARG A 89 -12.13 12.67 4.49
CA ARG A 89 -13.57 12.93 4.61
C ARG A 89 -13.88 14.14 5.48
N SER A 90 -13.13 14.36 6.54
CA SER A 90 -13.31 15.56 7.40
C SER A 90 -12.97 16.86 6.67
N GLU A 91 -12.08 16.81 5.71
CA GLU A 91 -11.71 17.91 4.82
C GLU A 91 -12.63 18.07 3.59
N GLY A 92 -13.65 17.21 3.49
CA GLY A 92 -14.64 17.25 2.40
C GLY A 92 -14.20 16.57 1.10
N ILE A 93 -13.10 15.80 1.12
CA ILE A 93 -12.64 15.03 -0.04
C ILE A 93 -13.65 13.90 -0.34
N PRO A 94 -14.15 13.77 -1.59
CA PRO A 94 -15.25 12.89 -1.93
C PRO A 94 -14.81 11.44 -2.20
N VAL A 95 -14.23 10.78 -1.20
CA VAL A 95 -13.82 9.38 -1.26
C VAL A 95 -14.64 8.52 -0.29
N VAL A 96 -14.81 7.23 -0.59
CA VAL A 96 -15.55 6.28 0.24
C VAL A 96 -14.80 4.94 0.32
N ALA A 97 -14.87 4.27 1.47
CA ALA A 97 -14.39 2.90 1.59
C ALA A 97 -15.40 1.93 0.97
N VAL A 98 -14.95 1.09 0.07
CA VAL A 98 -15.78 0.06 -0.59
C VAL A 98 -15.47 -1.35 -0.07
N HIS A 99 -14.25 -1.58 0.42
CA HIS A 99 -13.83 -2.87 0.96
C HIS A 99 -12.70 -2.71 1.97
N SER A 100 -12.55 -3.68 2.88
CA SER A 100 -11.41 -3.78 3.80
C SER A 100 -10.57 -5.01 3.45
N ILE A 101 -9.34 -4.81 3.01
CA ILE A 101 -8.40 -5.90 2.70
C ILE A 101 -7.86 -6.51 4.00
N VAL A 102 -7.41 -5.68 4.93
CA VAL A 102 -6.90 -6.08 6.24
C VAL A 102 -7.74 -5.43 7.33
N LYS A 103 -8.09 -6.21 8.38
CA LYS A 103 -9.00 -5.77 9.44
C LYS A 103 -8.29 -5.28 10.71
N THR A 104 -6.98 -5.48 10.81
CA THR A 104 -6.16 -5.11 11.97
C THR A 104 -5.04 -4.18 11.54
N PRO A 105 -4.57 -3.25 12.40
CA PRO A 105 -3.42 -2.42 12.10
C PRO A 105 -2.17 -3.27 11.77
N LEU A 106 -1.42 -2.86 10.78
CA LEU A 106 -0.15 -3.50 10.40
C LEU A 106 1.05 -2.61 10.72
N ASN A 107 0.81 -1.33 10.94
CA ASN A 107 1.84 -0.33 11.16
C ASN A 107 2.59 -0.56 12.47
N SER A 108 3.89 -0.29 12.41
CA SER A 108 4.81 -0.39 13.54
C SER A 108 5.96 0.60 13.41
N ILE A 109 6.69 0.78 14.51
CA ILE A 109 8.06 1.27 14.48
C ILE A 109 8.96 0.04 14.47
N MET A 110 9.98 0.05 13.62
CA MET A 110 10.98 -1.03 13.56
C MET A 110 12.37 -0.49 13.79
N THR A 111 13.17 -1.29 14.50
CA THR A 111 14.58 -1.03 14.74
C THR A 111 15.36 -2.33 14.56
N LEU A 112 16.66 -2.26 14.30
CA LEU A 112 17.49 -3.46 14.27
C LEU A 112 17.58 -4.10 15.66
N GLY A 113 17.61 -5.43 15.72
CA GLY A 113 17.61 -6.19 16.97
C GLY A 113 18.79 -5.85 17.88
N ASP A 114 19.95 -5.52 17.30
CA ASP A 114 21.18 -5.14 17.98
C ASP A 114 21.27 -3.64 18.32
N SER A 115 20.30 -2.82 17.91
CA SER A 115 20.27 -1.35 18.16
C SER A 115 20.09 -0.99 19.64
N GLY A 116 19.58 -1.92 20.45
CA GLY A 116 19.19 -1.66 21.83
C GLY A 116 17.89 -0.86 21.98
N ILE A 117 17.19 -0.54 20.88
CA ILE A 117 15.93 0.20 20.88
C ILE A 117 14.78 -0.82 20.76
N ASP A 118 14.26 -1.24 21.88
CA ASP A 118 13.18 -2.23 22.02
C ASP A 118 11.88 -1.63 22.63
N ASN A 119 11.88 -0.31 22.83
CA ASN A 119 10.80 0.43 23.46
C ASN A 119 10.80 1.89 22.94
N PRO A 120 9.66 2.53 22.73
CA PRO A 120 9.59 3.92 22.24
C PRO A 120 10.29 4.95 23.13
N SER A 121 10.41 4.72 24.44
CA SER A 121 11.16 5.61 25.34
C SER A 121 12.66 5.74 24.98
N LYS A 122 13.19 4.78 24.23
CA LYS A 122 14.60 4.77 23.76
C LYS A 122 14.82 5.51 22.43
N LEU A 123 13.77 6.08 21.87
CA LEU A 123 13.84 6.87 20.62
C LEU A 123 14.42 8.28 20.82
N LYS A 124 14.59 8.72 22.07
CA LYS A 124 15.17 10.05 22.35
C LYS A 124 16.54 10.23 21.69
N ASN A 125 16.71 11.35 20.97
CA ASN A 125 17.88 11.69 20.16
C ASN A 125 18.20 10.68 19.04
N LYS A 126 17.19 9.99 18.52
CA LYS A 126 17.30 9.02 17.44
C LYS A 126 16.79 9.61 16.13
N THR A 127 17.36 9.14 15.03
CA THR A 127 16.90 9.47 13.68
C THR A 127 15.85 8.46 13.24
N ILE A 128 14.67 8.94 12.86
CA ILE A 128 13.54 8.10 12.48
C ILE A 128 13.18 8.35 11.02
N GLY A 129 13.26 7.31 10.20
CA GLY A 129 12.82 7.33 8.81
C GLY A 129 11.30 7.14 8.70
N TYR A 130 10.64 7.94 7.87
CA TYR A 130 9.22 7.81 7.58
C TYR A 130 8.94 7.91 6.07
N PRO A 131 7.80 7.38 5.57
CA PRO A 131 7.55 7.25 4.13
C PRO A 131 6.94 8.51 3.47
N GLY A 132 7.15 9.71 4.01
CA GLY A 132 6.57 10.94 3.49
C GLY A 132 5.07 11.12 3.79
N ILE A 133 4.43 10.19 4.51
CA ILE A 133 3.02 10.25 4.88
C ILE A 133 2.86 11.04 6.18
N PRO A 134 2.20 12.22 6.17
CA PRO A 134 2.11 13.10 7.34
C PRO A 134 1.45 12.45 8.56
N LEU A 135 0.51 11.52 8.36
CA LEU A 135 -0.15 10.79 9.43
C LEU A 135 0.84 10.05 10.33
N ASN A 136 1.92 9.49 9.77
CA ASN A 136 2.94 8.78 10.56
C ASN A 136 3.62 9.69 11.58
N ILE A 137 3.78 10.97 11.26
CA ILE A 137 4.35 11.96 12.20
C ILE A 137 3.37 12.20 13.36
N GLY A 138 2.08 12.32 13.08
CA GLY A 138 1.05 12.48 14.12
C GLY A 138 0.97 11.27 15.05
N ILE A 139 1.03 10.05 14.50
CA ILE A 139 1.02 8.81 15.29
C ILE A 139 2.30 8.72 16.13
N LEU A 140 3.47 9.02 15.55
CA LEU A 140 4.73 9.05 16.29
C LEU A 140 4.68 10.04 17.45
N SER A 141 4.13 11.24 17.24
CA SER A 141 3.96 12.23 18.29
C SER A 141 3.15 11.67 19.47
N SER A 142 2.03 11.01 19.17
CA SER A 142 1.21 10.39 20.21
C SER A 142 1.95 9.28 20.97
N ILE A 143 2.69 8.42 20.26
CA ILE A 143 3.50 7.36 20.88
C ILE A 143 4.61 7.94 21.77
N LEU A 144 5.27 9.02 21.33
CA LEU A 144 6.31 9.69 22.10
C LEU A 144 5.75 10.39 23.35
N GLU A 145 4.58 11.02 23.25
CA GLU A 145 3.91 11.68 24.37
C GLU A 145 3.57 10.71 25.51
N GLU A 146 3.18 9.47 25.19
CA GLU A 146 2.97 8.41 26.18
C GLU A 146 4.27 7.98 26.90
N GLN A 147 5.43 8.40 26.38
CA GLN A 147 6.75 8.13 26.94
C GLN A 147 7.41 9.38 27.54
N ASP A 148 6.63 10.45 27.80
CA ASP A 148 7.15 11.74 28.26
C ASP A 148 8.18 12.38 27.30
N LEU A 149 8.08 12.07 25.99
CA LEU A 149 8.88 12.61 24.92
C LEU A 149 8.03 13.47 23.97
N THR A 150 8.68 14.25 23.14
CA THR A 150 8.02 15.05 22.10
C THR A 150 8.65 14.77 20.74
N ILE A 151 8.03 15.25 19.67
CA ILE A 151 8.55 15.13 18.32
C ILE A 151 9.92 15.86 18.16
N ASP A 152 10.19 16.88 18.99
CA ASP A 152 11.45 17.59 18.99
C ASP A 152 12.59 16.79 19.67
N ASP A 153 12.28 15.70 20.34
CA ASP A 153 13.28 14.79 20.94
C ASP A 153 13.85 13.79 19.93
N VAL A 154 13.36 13.78 18.68
CA VAL A 154 13.81 12.88 17.61
C VAL A 154 14.11 13.66 16.33
N GLU A 155 14.96 13.09 15.45
CA GLU A 155 15.19 13.62 14.11
C GLU A 155 14.36 12.85 13.09
N LEU A 156 13.57 13.54 12.27
CA LEU A 156 12.75 12.93 11.22
C LEU A 156 13.43 13.03 9.85
N VAL A 157 13.48 11.91 9.13
CA VAL A 157 14.01 11.83 7.77
C VAL A 157 12.94 11.22 6.85
N ASP A 158 12.52 11.97 5.85
CA ASP A 158 11.70 11.43 4.78
C ASP A 158 12.56 10.50 3.92
N VAL A 159 12.18 9.22 3.90
CA VAL A 159 12.86 8.16 3.15
C VAL A 159 11.99 7.61 2.02
N GLY A 160 10.77 8.12 1.86
CA GLY A 160 9.82 7.62 0.88
C GLY A 160 9.63 6.10 1.01
N PHE A 161 9.72 5.39 -0.10
CA PHE A 161 9.61 3.94 -0.15
C PHE A 161 10.84 3.17 0.38
N ASP A 162 11.94 3.87 0.72
CA ASP A 162 13.21 3.24 1.11
C ASP A 162 13.33 2.94 2.62
N LEU A 163 12.23 2.58 3.29
CA LEU A 163 12.22 2.27 4.73
C LEU A 163 13.25 1.21 5.10
N VAL A 164 13.18 0.02 4.48
CA VAL A 164 14.09 -1.10 4.78
C VAL A 164 15.54 -0.78 4.41
N PRO A 165 15.87 -0.27 3.21
CA PRO A 165 17.22 0.15 2.88
C PRO A 165 17.80 1.21 3.83
N ALA A 166 16.99 2.17 4.27
CA ALA A 166 17.43 3.20 5.20
C ALA A 166 17.80 2.65 6.57
N LEU A 167 17.01 1.68 7.08
CA LEU A 167 17.27 1.01 8.36
C LEU A 167 18.48 0.06 8.27
N LEU A 168 18.54 -0.78 7.23
CA LEU A 168 19.65 -1.74 7.04
C LEU A 168 21.01 -1.06 6.83
N SER A 169 21.02 0.10 6.16
CA SER A 169 22.26 0.90 6.00
C SER A 169 22.59 1.75 7.22
N GLU A 170 21.78 1.69 8.28
CA GLU A 170 21.91 2.49 9.50
C GLU A 170 21.93 4.01 9.24
N ARG A 171 21.32 4.44 8.11
CA ARG A 171 21.08 5.87 7.81
C ARG A 171 20.06 6.46 8.79
N VAL A 172 19.19 5.62 9.33
CA VAL A 172 18.23 5.93 10.39
C VAL A 172 18.31 4.86 11.48
N ASP A 173 18.05 5.25 12.73
CA ASP A 173 18.04 4.34 13.88
C ASP A 173 16.74 3.51 13.95
N ALA A 174 15.65 4.07 13.45
CA ALA A 174 14.33 3.45 13.42
C ALA A 174 13.58 3.85 12.15
N ILE A 175 12.56 3.08 11.79
CA ILE A 175 11.60 3.41 10.74
C ILE A 175 10.19 3.36 11.31
N ILE A 176 9.31 4.28 10.89
CA ILE A 176 7.91 4.27 11.25
C ILE A 176 7.03 4.13 10.01
N GLY A 177 5.85 3.50 10.17
CA GLY A 177 4.93 3.19 9.07
C GLY A 177 5.22 1.84 8.41
N ALA A 178 6.23 1.13 8.88
CA ALA A 178 6.57 -0.21 8.42
C ALA A 178 5.52 -1.25 8.86
N PHE A 179 5.17 -2.18 7.99
CA PHE A 179 4.22 -3.25 8.28
C PHE A 179 4.96 -4.47 8.85
N TRP A 180 4.53 -4.91 10.02
CA TRP A 180 5.09 -6.12 10.62
C TRP A 180 4.88 -7.38 9.78
N SER A 181 3.96 -7.36 8.80
CA SER A 181 3.70 -8.44 7.85
C SER A 181 4.53 -8.37 6.56
N HIS A 182 5.35 -7.33 6.39
CA HIS A 182 6.12 -7.11 5.16
C HIS A 182 7.56 -6.67 5.46
N GLU A 183 7.80 -5.45 5.97
CA GLU A 183 9.15 -4.91 6.18
C GLU A 183 9.96 -5.74 7.17
N SER A 184 9.34 -6.28 8.23
CA SER A 184 10.05 -7.16 9.17
C SER A 184 10.62 -8.40 8.48
N ILE A 185 9.81 -9.00 7.58
CA ILE A 185 10.22 -10.19 6.83
C ILE A 185 11.37 -9.85 5.87
N LEU A 186 11.32 -8.68 5.22
CA LEU A 186 12.41 -8.23 4.34
C LEU A 186 13.72 -8.05 5.12
N ILE A 187 13.66 -7.44 6.32
CA ILE A 187 14.83 -7.25 7.19
C ILE A 187 15.42 -8.61 7.63
N GLU A 188 14.55 -9.56 8.01
CA GLU A 188 14.95 -10.90 8.41
C GLU A 188 15.57 -11.70 7.26
N LEU A 189 15.05 -11.55 6.02
CA LEU A 189 15.61 -12.17 4.82
C LEU A 189 17.02 -11.66 4.50
N GLU A 190 17.33 -10.40 4.86
CA GLU A 190 18.69 -9.85 4.78
C GLU A 190 19.60 -10.28 5.96
N GLY A 191 19.10 -11.18 6.81
CA GLY A 191 19.87 -11.79 7.92
C GLY A 191 20.00 -10.90 9.15
N ARG A 192 19.17 -9.87 9.30
CA ARG A 192 19.17 -8.98 10.47
C ARG A 192 17.95 -9.27 11.36
N GLU A 193 18.16 -9.29 12.65
CA GLU A 193 17.07 -9.31 13.62
C GLU A 193 16.40 -7.93 13.69
N VAL A 194 15.08 -7.90 13.96
CA VAL A 194 14.27 -6.70 14.01
C VAL A 194 13.44 -6.65 15.30
N ASN A 195 13.41 -5.49 15.98
CA ASN A 195 12.44 -5.21 17.01
C ASN A 195 11.21 -4.56 16.35
N ILE A 196 10.02 -5.04 16.68
CA ILE A 196 8.75 -4.57 16.14
C ILE A 196 7.94 -3.96 17.27
N LEU A 197 7.70 -2.65 17.20
CA LEU A 197 6.90 -1.90 18.16
C LEU A 197 5.58 -1.57 17.44
N LYS A 198 4.55 -2.40 17.62
CA LYS A 198 3.25 -2.25 16.97
C LYS A 198 2.50 -1.06 17.54
N PHE A 199 1.85 -0.27 16.68
CA PHE A 199 1.16 0.94 17.11
C PHE A 199 0.09 0.68 18.18
N GLU A 200 -0.68 -0.41 18.03
CA GLU A 200 -1.74 -0.77 18.97
C GLU A 200 -1.25 -1.13 20.38
N GLU A 201 0.06 -1.29 20.58
CA GLU A 201 0.65 -1.59 21.88
C GLU A 201 1.14 -0.33 22.62
N TRP A 202 1.19 0.81 21.92
CA TRP A 202 1.87 2.01 22.42
C TRP A 202 1.05 3.31 22.31
N GLY A 203 -0.24 3.25 21.91
CA GLY A 203 -1.08 4.46 21.86
C GLY A 203 -2.35 4.35 21.07
#